data_943a54af16470195c43cc5f519fd2893
#
_entry.id   943a54af16470195c43cc5f519fd2893
#
_cell.length_a   1.000
_cell.length_b   1.000
_cell.length_c   1.000
_cell.angle_alpha   90.00
_cell.angle_beta   90.00
_cell.angle_gamma   90.00
#
_symmetry.space_group_name_H-M   'P 1'
#
loop_
_entity.id
_entity.type
_entity.pdbx_description
1 polymer ?
#
loop_
_entity_poly.entity_id
_entity_poly.type
_entity_poly.pdbx_seq_one_letter_code
_entity_poly.pdbx_strand_id
1 'polypeptide(L)'
;MLEYKEYIYAVYRNRSFSRAAEELHVSQPWLSAAIKKTEQELQLKLFDRTTTPVSLTEAGRYYIEQIEQIMAIEERMQQRFARMRAVSGETLRIGSSMFFCTYVLPSLLRDFRSQNPQAAITLVEGSPDDLMQKLLRGELDVILDAEEVKDKRITTVPWSGDEVVLAVPARFSINRELAAHAYTFDGFLKRNTPGGRKKPAALSAFRDQPFLLLSRENDMYQRSFLLCENAGFTHDVRFLVTQLMTAYYLAIEGQGVTFLRSSIPEYVTPTDALMFYEIDDPAAFRSIYLSYLESGCSGLQSELIDYMGHLTSEVI
;
A
#
# COMPACT_ATOMS: atom_id res chain seq x y z
N MET A 1 -27.32 22.25 -13.86
CA MET A 1 -27.23 21.26 -12.74
C MET A 1 -25.79 20.75 -12.52
N LEU A 2 -25.03 20.35 -13.57
CA LEU A 2 -23.68 19.77 -13.45
C LEU A 2 -22.53 20.76 -13.63
N GLU A 3 -22.81 21.98 -14.07
CA GLU A 3 -21.82 23.01 -14.39
C GLU A 3 -20.88 23.34 -13.24
N TYR A 4 -21.39 23.30 -12.01
CA TYR A 4 -20.65 23.64 -10.79
C TYR A 4 -20.39 22.45 -9.87
N LYS A 5 -20.41 21.23 -10.40
CA LYS A 5 -20.27 19.99 -9.61
C LYS A 5 -18.98 19.95 -8.79
N GLU A 6 -17.84 20.35 -9.37
CA GLU A 6 -16.54 20.36 -8.71
C GLU A 6 -16.50 21.34 -7.52
N TYR A 7 -17.14 22.50 -7.68
CA TYR A 7 -17.27 23.50 -6.62
C TYR A 7 -18.13 23.00 -5.45
N ILE A 8 -19.23 22.33 -5.76
CA ILE A 8 -20.10 21.71 -4.76
C ILE A 8 -19.36 20.59 -4.04
N TYR A 9 -18.62 19.77 -4.77
CA TYR A 9 -17.82 18.68 -4.20
C TYR A 9 -16.70 19.19 -3.29
N ALA A 10 -16.02 20.28 -3.68
CA ALA A 10 -14.99 20.91 -2.85
C ALA A 10 -15.56 21.45 -1.53
N VAL A 11 -16.75 22.07 -1.54
CA VAL A 11 -17.40 22.52 -0.29
C VAL A 11 -17.78 21.34 0.59
N TYR A 12 -18.26 20.24 0.02
CA TYR A 12 -18.53 19.00 0.74
C TYR A 12 -17.28 18.45 1.43
N ARG A 13 -16.17 18.30 0.72
CA ARG A 13 -14.90 17.81 1.26
C ARG A 13 -14.36 18.68 2.39
N ASN A 14 -14.34 19.99 2.17
CA ASN A 14 -13.78 20.96 3.12
C ASN A 14 -14.73 21.28 4.28
N ARG A 15 -16.04 20.94 4.16
CA ARG A 15 -17.10 21.35 5.11
C ARG A 15 -17.07 22.85 5.41
N SER A 16 -16.59 23.65 4.46
CA SER A 16 -16.38 25.09 4.60
C SER A 16 -16.32 25.76 3.24
N PHE A 17 -17.15 26.80 3.04
CA PHE A 17 -17.11 27.61 1.82
C PHE A 17 -15.82 28.41 1.66
N SER A 18 -15.25 28.90 2.75
CA SER A 18 -14.02 29.68 2.69
C SER A 18 -12.81 28.82 2.30
N ARG A 19 -12.65 27.65 2.95
CA ARG A 19 -11.56 26.71 2.63
C ARG A 19 -11.68 26.14 1.21
N ALA A 20 -12.89 25.82 0.77
CA ALA A 20 -13.11 25.37 -0.61
C ALA A 20 -12.79 26.46 -1.64
N ALA A 21 -13.10 27.72 -1.33
CA ALA A 21 -12.77 28.86 -2.19
C ALA A 21 -11.24 29.08 -2.29
N GLU A 22 -10.53 28.94 -1.18
CA GLU A 22 -9.05 28.98 -1.14
C GLU A 22 -8.45 27.85 -1.96
N GLU A 23 -8.91 26.59 -1.77
CA GLU A 23 -8.45 25.41 -2.54
C GLU A 23 -8.63 25.60 -4.05
N LEU A 24 -9.77 26.18 -4.46
CA LEU A 24 -10.12 26.37 -5.87
C LEU A 24 -9.64 27.70 -6.46
N HIS A 25 -8.92 28.51 -5.70
CA HIS A 25 -8.41 29.83 -6.10
C HIS A 25 -9.50 30.78 -6.61
N VAL A 26 -10.68 30.75 -5.99
CA VAL A 26 -11.81 31.64 -6.32
C VAL A 26 -12.25 32.44 -5.11
N SER A 27 -13.03 33.51 -5.31
CA SER A 27 -13.59 34.24 -4.18
C SER A 27 -14.76 33.49 -3.54
N GLN A 28 -14.84 33.52 -2.22
CA GLN A 28 -15.94 32.86 -1.48
C GLN A 28 -17.33 33.39 -1.90
N PRO A 29 -17.57 34.70 -2.17
CA PRO A 29 -18.83 35.18 -2.70
C PRO A 29 -19.18 34.56 -4.04
N TRP A 30 -18.20 34.43 -4.94
CA TRP A 30 -18.41 33.79 -6.24
C TRP A 30 -18.80 32.31 -6.09
N LEU A 31 -18.05 31.55 -5.28
CA LEU A 31 -18.35 30.15 -5.00
C LEU A 31 -19.75 29.95 -4.42
N SER A 32 -20.13 30.83 -3.48
CA SER A 32 -21.48 30.80 -2.88
C SER A 32 -22.57 31.12 -3.91
N ALA A 33 -22.33 32.04 -4.84
CA ALA A 33 -23.26 32.38 -5.90
C ALA A 33 -23.40 31.22 -6.94
N ALA A 34 -22.29 30.57 -7.31
CA ALA A 34 -22.28 29.42 -8.21
C ALA A 34 -23.12 28.25 -7.64
N ILE A 35 -22.90 27.92 -6.37
CA ILE A 35 -23.66 26.86 -5.70
C ILE A 35 -25.14 27.23 -5.57
N LYS A 36 -25.43 28.51 -5.22
CA LYS A 36 -26.81 29.01 -5.15
C LYS A 36 -27.55 28.88 -6.48
N LYS A 37 -26.87 29.09 -7.63
CA LYS A 37 -27.42 28.89 -8.96
C LYS A 37 -27.86 27.46 -9.17
N THR A 38 -27.02 26.46 -8.82
CA THR A 38 -27.42 25.05 -8.90
C THR A 38 -28.58 24.73 -7.96
N GLU A 39 -28.58 25.23 -6.72
CA GLU A 39 -29.68 25.05 -5.78
C GLU A 39 -31.00 25.64 -6.30
N GLN A 40 -30.94 26.76 -7.03
CA GLN A 40 -32.10 27.38 -7.67
C GLN A 40 -32.61 26.56 -8.85
N GLU A 41 -31.72 26.03 -9.71
CA GLU A 41 -32.09 25.14 -10.80
C GLU A 41 -32.78 23.88 -10.29
N LEU A 42 -32.31 23.33 -9.17
CA LEU A 42 -32.88 22.13 -8.54
C LEU A 42 -34.13 22.44 -7.70
N GLN A 43 -34.38 23.69 -7.35
CA GLN A 43 -35.38 24.14 -6.36
C GLN A 43 -35.20 23.46 -4.98
N LEU A 44 -34.00 23.04 -4.66
CA LEU A 44 -33.61 22.37 -3.42
C LEU A 44 -32.30 22.93 -2.87
N LYS A 45 -32.17 22.96 -1.55
CA LYS A 45 -30.90 23.28 -0.88
C LYS A 45 -30.05 22.03 -0.82
N LEU A 46 -28.77 22.17 -1.16
CA LEU A 46 -27.78 21.08 -1.05
C LEU A 46 -27.01 21.16 0.29
N PHE A 47 -26.80 22.36 0.82
CA PHE A 47 -26.11 22.59 2.06
C PHE A 47 -26.98 23.24 3.11
N ASP A 48 -26.84 22.74 4.34
CA ASP A 48 -27.29 23.44 5.53
C ASP A 48 -26.17 24.37 6.01
N ARG A 49 -26.41 25.68 5.83
CA ARG A 49 -25.45 26.74 6.20
C ARG A 49 -25.62 27.21 7.64
N THR A 50 -26.62 26.69 8.35
CA THR A 50 -26.87 27.04 9.76
C THR A 50 -25.95 26.28 10.71
N THR A 51 -25.36 25.19 10.23
CA THR A 51 -24.44 24.34 10.99
C THR A 51 -22.96 24.74 10.77
N THR A 52 -22.16 24.60 11.81
CA THR A 52 -20.71 24.77 11.74
C THR A 52 -20.07 23.50 12.35
N PRO A 53 -19.36 22.70 11.56
CA PRO A 53 -19.08 22.82 10.12
C PRO A 53 -20.34 22.66 9.23
N VAL A 54 -20.27 23.19 8.01
CA VAL A 54 -21.35 23.08 6.99
C VAL A 54 -21.68 21.62 6.74
N SER A 55 -22.97 21.29 6.73
CA SER A 55 -23.47 19.94 6.51
C SER A 55 -24.32 19.83 5.23
N LEU A 56 -24.51 18.59 4.75
CA LEU A 56 -25.40 18.33 3.61
C LEU A 56 -26.85 18.16 4.07
N THR A 57 -27.76 18.67 3.24
CA THR A 57 -29.17 18.29 3.32
C THR A 57 -29.38 16.87 2.78
N GLU A 58 -30.59 16.32 2.83
CA GLU A 58 -30.93 15.06 2.18
C GLU A 58 -30.69 15.13 0.65
N ALA A 59 -31.15 16.21 0.01
CA ALA A 59 -30.91 16.47 -1.40
C ALA A 59 -29.40 16.62 -1.69
N GLY A 60 -28.65 17.25 -0.79
CA GLY A 60 -27.20 17.36 -0.91
C GLY A 60 -26.50 16.01 -0.86
N ARG A 61 -26.86 15.10 0.04
CA ARG A 61 -26.31 13.74 0.10
C ARG A 61 -26.56 12.99 -1.20
N TYR A 62 -27.79 12.99 -1.67
CA TYR A 62 -28.13 12.35 -2.95
C TYR A 62 -27.37 12.97 -4.13
N TYR A 63 -27.26 14.30 -4.18
CA TYR A 63 -26.50 15.00 -5.21
C TYR A 63 -25.02 14.59 -5.21
N ILE A 64 -24.36 14.57 -4.06
CA ILE A 64 -22.95 14.17 -3.93
C ILE A 64 -22.76 12.72 -4.39
N GLU A 65 -23.60 11.79 -3.96
CA GLU A 65 -23.53 10.39 -4.38
C GLU A 65 -23.58 10.25 -5.90
N GLN A 66 -24.48 10.98 -6.57
CA GLN A 66 -24.58 10.92 -8.04
C GLN A 66 -23.40 11.62 -8.73
N ILE A 67 -22.90 12.74 -8.17
CA ILE A 67 -21.76 13.46 -8.74
C ILE A 67 -20.48 12.66 -8.67
N GLU A 68 -20.24 11.93 -7.58
CA GLU A 68 -19.09 11.02 -7.47
C GLU A 68 -19.06 9.99 -8.58
N GLN A 69 -20.24 9.43 -8.93
CA GLN A 69 -20.36 8.49 -10.05
C GLN A 69 -20.08 9.17 -11.40
N ILE A 70 -20.61 10.36 -11.62
CA ILE A 70 -20.40 11.12 -12.87
C ILE A 70 -18.92 11.51 -13.02
N MET A 71 -18.29 12.01 -11.99
CA MET A 71 -16.86 12.37 -12.00
C MET A 71 -15.99 11.15 -12.31
N ALA A 72 -16.31 10.00 -11.72
CA ALA A 72 -15.61 8.75 -12.02
C ALA A 72 -15.79 8.28 -13.48
N ILE A 73 -16.96 8.55 -14.09
CA ILE A 73 -17.20 8.26 -15.52
C ILE A 73 -16.39 9.21 -16.40
N GLU A 74 -16.42 10.51 -16.14
CA GLU A 74 -15.66 11.52 -16.90
C GLU A 74 -14.16 11.22 -16.87
N GLU A 75 -13.64 10.88 -15.71
CA GLU A 75 -12.24 10.54 -15.53
C GLU A 75 -11.87 9.29 -16.34
N ARG A 76 -12.67 8.22 -16.29
CA ARG A 76 -12.49 7.02 -17.11
C ARG A 76 -12.52 7.34 -18.62
N MET A 77 -13.41 8.22 -19.06
CA MET A 77 -13.47 8.65 -20.45
C MET A 77 -12.20 9.41 -20.87
N GLN A 78 -11.73 10.34 -20.04
CA GLN A 78 -10.49 11.09 -20.31
C GLN A 78 -9.28 10.15 -20.45
N GLN A 79 -9.17 9.18 -19.55
CA GLN A 79 -8.12 8.18 -19.60
C GLN A 79 -8.23 7.29 -20.85
N ARG A 80 -9.42 6.83 -21.19
CA ARG A 80 -9.62 6.04 -22.40
C ARG A 80 -9.22 6.82 -23.65
N PHE A 81 -9.57 8.10 -23.72
CA PHE A 81 -9.12 8.97 -24.82
C PHE A 81 -7.63 9.26 -24.81
N ALA A 82 -7.01 9.39 -23.62
CA ALA A 82 -5.56 9.50 -23.49
C ALA A 82 -4.85 8.24 -24.02
N ARG A 83 -5.33 7.04 -23.67
CA ARG A 83 -4.85 5.76 -24.21
C ARG A 83 -5.03 5.67 -25.73
N MET A 84 -6.15 6.10 -26.28
CA MET A 84 -6.40 6.10 -27.74
C MET A 84 -5.50 7.11 -28.50
N ARG A 85 -5.06 8.18 -27.84
CA ARG A 85 -4.13 9.18 -28.42
C ARG A 85 -2.65 8.77 -28.33
N ALA A 86 -2.31 7.89 -27.39
CA ALA A 86 -0.98 7.31 -27.30
C ALA A 86 -0.76 6.33 -28.46
N VAL A 87 -0.42 6.87 -29.62
CA VAL A 87 -0.01 6.10 -30.79
C VAL A 87 1.35 5.48 -30.47
N SER A 88 1.40 4.14 -30.45
CA SER A 88 2.57 3.27 -30.27
C SER A 88 3.03 3.02 -28.83
N GLY A 89 2.59 1.87 -28.28
CA GLY A 89 3.03 1.25 -27.05
C GLY A 89 1.99 1.38 -25.92
N GLU A 90 1.40 0.27 -25.53
CA GLU A 90 0.57 0.25 -24.32
C GLU A 90 1.44 0.60 -23.12
N THR A 91 0.99 1.53 -22.28
CA THR A 91 1.66 1.88 -21.03
C THR A 91 0.99 1.12 -19.89
N LEU A 92 1.81 0.41 -19.13
CA LEU A 92 1.40 -0.32 -17.94
C LEU A 92 1.88 0.45 -16.69
N ARG A 93 0.98 0.85 -15.82
CA ARG A 93 1.24 1.62 -14.60
C ARG A 93 0.98 0.76 -13.39
N ILE A 94 2.04 0.42 -12.67
CA ILE A 94 2.01 -0.47 -11.52
C ILE A 94 2.27 0.34 -10.26
N GLY A 95 1.34 0.29 -9.33
CA GLY A 95 1.46 0.87 -8.00
C GLY A 95 1.97 -0.15 -7.00
N SER A 96 2.87 0.24 -6.11
CA SER A 96 3.33 -0.62 -5.01
C SER A 96 4.03 0.18 -3.91
N SER A 97 4.30 -0.47 -2.78
CA SER A 97 5.18 0.08 -1.76
C SER A 97 6.63 0.11 -2.24
N MET A 98 7.45 0.95 -1.61
CA MET A 98 8.87 1.13 -1.94
C MET A 98 9.63 -0.20 -2.00
N PHE A 99 9.36 -1.10 -1.07
CA PHE A 99 10.03 -2.40 -1.03
C PHE A 99 9.82 -3.20 -2.34
N PHE A 100 8.58 -3.34 -2.77
CA PHE A 100 8.29 -4.09 -4.01
C PHE A 100 8.81 -3.37 -5.25
N CYS A 101 8.68 -2.04 -5.32
CA CYS A 101 9.19 -1.25 -6.43
C CYS A 101 10.71 -1.37 -6.58
N THR A 102 11.43 -1.46 -5.45
CA THR A 102 12.90 -1.50 -5.45
C THR A 102 13.45 -2.92 -5.66
N TYR A 103 12.84 -3.93 -5.03
CA TYR A 103 13.47 -5.25 -4.92
C TYR A 103 12.76 -6.34 -5.70
N VAL A 104 11.44 -6.36 -5.73
CA VAL A 104 10.66 -7.45 -6.33
C VAL A 104 10.32 -7.18 -7.79
N LEU A 105 9.69 -6.05 -8.07
CA LEU A 105 9.20 -5.71 -9.40
C LEU A 105 10.30 -5.61 -10.47
N PRO A 106 11.54 -5.13 -10.21
CA PRO A 106 12.54 -5.02 -11.26
C PRO A 106 12.92 -6.34 -11.93
N SER A 107 13.07 -7.43 -11.16
CA SER A 107 13.36 -8.75 -11.71
C SER A 107 12.17 -9.32 -12.47
N LEU A 108 10.99 -9.25 -11.89
CA LEU A 108 9.75 -9.71 -12.48
C LEU A 108 9.44 -9.00 -13.80
N LEU A 109 9.57 -7.67 -13.82
CA LEU A 109 9.27 -6.87 -15.00
C LEU A 109 10.34 -6.97 -16.10
N ARG A 110 11.58 -7.32 -15.75
CA ARG A 110 12.62 -7.61 -16.75
C ARG A 110 12.18 -8.75 -17.66
N ASP A 111 11.69 -9.83 -17.08
CA ASP A 111 11.30 -11.02 -17.83
C ASP A 111 9.97 -10.78 -18.59
N PHE A 112 9.02 -10.08 -17.98
CA PHE A 112 7.80 -9.63 -18.66
C PHE A 112 8.11 -8.72 -19.88
N ARG A 113 9.02 -7.75 -19.73
CA ARG A 113 9.44 -6.87 -20.83
C ARG A 113 10.14 -7.60 -21.97
N SER A 114 10.84 -8.70 -21.70
CA SER A 114 11.46 -9.49 -22.77
C SER A 114 10.42 -10.08 -23.74
N GLN A 115 9.23 -10.37 -23.23
CA GLN A 115 8.08 -10.86 -24.00
C GLN A 115 7.25 -9.70 -24.60
N ASN A 116 7.32 -8.51 -24.00
CA ASN A 116 6.57 -7.31 -24.39
C ASN A 116 7.51 -6.11 -24.65
N PRO A 117 8.39 -6.16 -25.70
CA PRO A 117 9.44 -5.15 -25.91
C PRO A 117 8.94 -3.72 -26.14
N GLN A 118 7.69 -3.58 -26.63
CA GLN A 118 7.07 -2.28 -26.91
C GLN A 118 6.33 -1.69 -25.70
N ALA A 119 6.23 -2.45 -24.61
CA ALA A 119 5.53 -2.01 -23.41
C ALA A 119 6.32 -0.90 -22.68
N ALA A 120 5.68 0.23 -22.48
CA ALA A 120 6.15 1.24 -21.53
C ALA A 120 5.63 0.91 -20.13
N ILE A 121 6.52 0.76 -19.15
CA ILE A 121 6.16 0.43 -17.78
C ILE A 121 6.53 1.60 -16.86
N THR A 122 5.56 2.03 -16.05
CA THR A 122 5.76 3.05 -15.01
C THR A 122 5.50 2.43 -13.65
N LEU A 123 6.45 2.56 -12.73
CA LEU A 123 6.27 2.21 -11.33
C LEU A 123 5.91 3.46 -10.51
N VAL A 124 4.89 3.33 -9.69
CA VAL A 124 4.40 4.41 -8.81
C VAL A 124 4.47 3.93 -7.37
N GLU A 125 5.31 4.59 -6.59
CA GLU A 125 5.40 4.34 -5.15
C GLU A 125 4.35 5.15 -4.39
N GLY A 126 3.74 4.53 -3.38
CA GLY A 126 2.75 5.21 -2.56
C GLY A 126 2.34 4.42 -1.32
N SER A 127 1.54 5.06 -0.48
CA SER A 127 0.82 4.37 0.60
C SER A 127 -0.35 3.56 0.03
N PRO A 128 -0.84 2.52 0.74
CA PRO A 128 -1.98 1.72 0.29
C PRO A 128 -3.20 2.56 -0.08
N ASP A 129 -3.54 3.56 0.73
CA ASP A 129 -4.69 4.45 0.47
C ASP A 129 -4.49 5.31 -0.79
N ASP A 130 -3.30 5.89 -0.99
CA ASP A 130 -2.99 6.69 -2.16
C ASP A 130 -3.02 5.83 -3.45
N LEU A 131 -2.43 4.63 -3.39
CA LEU A 131 -2.42 3.69 -4.50
C LEU A 131 -3.85 3.23 -4.84
N MET A 132 -4.67 2.92 -3.84
CA MET A 132 -6.08 2.56 -4.03
C MET A 132 -6.84 3.70 -4.73
N GLN A 133 -6.68 4.94 -4.27
CA GLN A 133 -7.33 6.09 -4.92
C GLN A 133 -6.86 6.26 -6.37
N LYS A 134 -5.58 6.12 -6.65
CA LYS A 134 -5.03 6.17 -8.01
C LYS A 134 -5.55 5.04 -8.90
N LEU A 135 -5.68 3.82 -8.36
CA LEU A 135 -6.28 2.70 -9.10
C LEU A 135 -7.75 3.00 -9.45
N LEU A 136 -8.54 3.47 -8.49
CA LEU A 136 -9.95 3.83 -8.70
C LEU A 136 -10.14 4.94 -9.72
N ARG A 137 -9.20 5.88 -9.83
CA ARG A 137 -9.17 6.92 -10.85
C ARG A 137 -8.61 6.43 -12.19
N GLY A 138 -8.06 5.18 -12.26
CA GLY A 138 -7.41 4.62 -13.42
C GLY A 138 -6.06 5.27 -13.76
N GLU A 139 -5.46 5.96 -12.83
CA GLU A 139 -4.08 6.44 -12.90
C GLU A 139 -3.09 5.28 -12.76
N LEU A 140 -3.53 4.15 -12.18
CA LEU A 140 -2.84 2.87 -12.12
C LEU A 140 -3.65 1.80 -12.85
N ASP A 141 -2.96 0.79 -13.33
CA ASP A 141 -3.55 -0.39 -13.95
C ASP A 141 -3.59 -1.57 -12.97
N VAL A 142 -2.56 -1.69 -12.12
CA VAL A 142 -2.41 -2.78 -11.14
C VAL A 142 -1.74 -2.24 -9.87
N ILE A 143 -2.11 -2.79 -8.72
CA ILE A 143 -1.39 -2.63 -7.44
C ILE A 143 -0.88 -3.99 -7.01
N LEU A 144 0.39 -4.05 -6.57
CA LEU A 144 0.99 -5.19 -5.87
C LEU A 144 1.36 -4.76 -4.46
N ASP A 145 0.68 -5.29 -3.44
CA ASP A 145 0.99 -4.94 -2.05
C ASP A 145 0.60 -6.07 -1.07
N ALA A 146 1.09 -5.97 0.17
CA ALA A 146 0.74 -6.87 1.26
C ALA A 146 -0.59 -6.52 1.95
N GLU A 147 -1.21 -5.41 1.59
CA GLU A 147 -2.51 -5.00 2.09
C GLU A 147 -3.60 -5.32 1.08
N GLU A 148 -4.65 -6.01 1.55
CA GLU A 148 -5.81 -6.34 0.73
C GLU A 148 -6.65 -5.08 0.47
N VAL A 149 -6.84 -4.73 -0.80
CA VAL A 149 -7.71 -3.60 -1.17
C VAL A 149 -9.18 -4.02 -1.06
N LYS A 150 -9.90 -3.38 -0.13
CA LYS A 150 -11.33 -3.67 0.17
C LYS A 150 -12.25 -2.65 -0.48
N ASP A 151 -12.44 -2.73 -1.79
CA ASP A 151 -13.43 -1.95 -2.54
C ASP A 151 -14.13 -2.87 -3.55
N LYS A 152 -15.46 -2.78 -3.64
CA LYS A 152 -16.28 -3.65 -4.52
C LYS A 152 -16.00 -3.48 -6.01
N ARG A 153 -15.34 -2.40 -6.42
CA ARG A 153 -14.97 -2.09 -7.80
C ARG A 153 -13.62 -2.70 -8.19
N ILE A 154 -12.84 -3.14 -7.20
CA ILE A 154 -11.48 -3.64 -7.35
C ILE A 154 -11.50 -5.15 -7.15
N THR A 155 -10.96 -5.88 -8.11
CA THR A 155 -10.66 -7.30 -7.95
C THR A 155 -9.31 -7.43 -7.29
N THR A 156 -9.28 -8.12 -6.15
CA THR A 156 -8.07 -8.40 -5.39
C THR A 156 -7.88 -9.90 -5.31
N VAL A 157 -6.74 -10.38 -5.78
CA VAL A 157 -6.38 -11.80 -5.77
C VAL A 157 -5.09 -12.01 -4.98
N PRO A 158 -4.98 -13.08 -4.17
CA PRO A 158 -3.71 -13.43 -3.54
C PRO A 158 -2.70 -13.82 -4.63
N TRP A 159 -1.49 -13.26 -4.54
CA TRP A 159 -0.41 -13.53 -5.49
C TRP A 159 0.69 -14.39 -4.90
N SER A 160 1.13 -14.12 -3.67
CA SER A 160 2.22 -14.84 -3.01
C SER A 160 2.07 -14.80 -1.51
N GLY A 161 2.83 -15.62 -0.80
CA GLY A 161 2.97 -15.58 0.65
C GLY A 161 4.20 -14.77 1.07
N ASP A 162 4.16 -14.20 2.26
CA ASP A 162 5.28 -13.50 2.89
C ASP A 162 5.30 -13.82 4.39
N GLU A 163 6.46 -14.12 4.92
CA GLU A 163 6.65 -14.36 6.35
C GLU A 163 7.33 -13.15 7.00
N VAL A 164 6.89 -12.82 8.20
CA VAL A 164 7.55 -11.84 9.07
C VAL A 164 8.51 -12.57 9.98
N VAL A 165 9.74 -12.09 10.01
CA VAL A 165 10.81 -12.62 10.86
C VAL A 165 11.35 -11.51 11.75
N LEU A 166 12.01 -11.86 12.85
CA LEU A 166 12.70 -10.91 13.70
C LEU A 166 14.18 -10.87 13.31
N ALA A 167 14.68 -9.68 13.01
CA ALA A 167 16.12 -9.41 12.85
C ALA A 167 16.68 -8.80 14.11
N VAL A 168 17.74 -9.40 14.61
CA VAL A 168 18.40 -9.06 15.89
C VAL A 168 19.85 -8.72 15.63
N PRO A 169 20.38 -7.58 16.11
CA PRO A 169 21.81 -7.27 15.99
C PRO A 169 22.68 -8.39 16.53
N ALA A 170 23.66 -8.88 15.75
CA ALA A 170 24.49 -10.02 16.10
C ALA A 170 25.24 -9.83 17.44
N ARG A 171 25.53 -8.56 17.79
CA ARG A 171 26.21 -8.18 19.04
C ARG A 171 25.35 -8.28 20.31
N PHE A 172 24.02 -8.48 20.18
CA PHE A 172 23.13 -8.60 21.33
C PHE A 172 23.32 -9.94 22.05
N SER A 173 23.43 -9.90 23.39
CA SER A 173 23.70 -11.09 24.21
C SER A 173 22.64 -12.18 24.08
N ILE A 174 21.40 -11.81 23.82
CA ILE A 174 20.27 -12.72 23.62
C ILE A 174 20.54 -13.78 22.52
N ASN A 175 21.35 -13.46 21.51
CA ASN A 175 21.74 -14.41 20.48
C ASN A 175 22.53 -15.61 21.00
N ARG A 176 23.25 -15.45 22.10
CA ARG A 176 23.98 -16.57 22.75
C ARG A 176 23.01 -17.52 23.46
N GLU A 177 22.00 -16.97 24.12
CA GLU A 177 20.98 -17.73 24.82
C GLU A 177 20.08 -18.50 23.84
N LEU A 178 19.79 -17.89 22.69
CA LEU A 178 18.91 -18.44 21.67
C LEU A 178 19.65 -19.00 20.46
N ALA A 179 20.94 -19.37 20.57
CA ALA A 179 21.77 -19.80 19.45
C ALA A 179 21.19 -20.99 18.66
N ALA A 180 20.43 -21.87 19.30
CA ALA A 180 19.77 -23.00 18.66
C ALA A 180 18.64 -22.57 17.68
N HIS A 181 18.10 -21.37 17.87
CA HIS A 181 17.00 -20.80 17.09
C HIS A 181 17.47 -19.76 16.06
N ALA A 182 18.66 -19.17 16.28
CA ALA A 182 19.19 -18.07 15.50
C ALA A 182 19.77 -18.57 14.16
N TYR A 183 19.45 -17.86 13.10
CA TYR A 183 20.07 -18.05 11.80
C TYR A 183 21.10 -16.94 11.55
N THR A 184 22.26 -17.30 11.03
CA THR A 184 23.12 -16.36 10.30
C THR A 184 22.46 -15.97 8.99
N PHE A 185 22.98 -14.95 8.32
CA PHE A 185 22.46 -14.52 7.02
C PHE A 185 22.41 -15.67 6.00
N ASP A 186 23.53 -16.38 5.80
CA ASP A 186 23.60 -17.51 4.86
C ASP A 186 22.73 -18.71 5.32
N GLY A 187 22.68 -18.93 6.64
CA GLY A 187 21.83 -19.97 7.20
C GLY A 187 20.35 -19.71 6.95
N PHE A 188 19.95 -18.44 7.01
CA PHE A 188 18.59 -18.02 6.77
C PHE A 188 18.18 -18.19 5.29
N LEU A 189 19.06 -17.84 4.36
CA LEU A 189 18.82 -18.08 2.92
C LEU A 189 18.66 -19.56 2.59
N LYS A 190 19.30 -20.44 3.36
CA LYS A 190 19.25 -21.91 3.18
C LYS A 190 18.18 -22.60 4.03
N ARG A 191 17.36 -21.86 4.80
CA ARG A 191 16.42 -22.44 5.78
C ARG A 191 15.40 -23.39 5.16
N ASN A 192 15.01 -23.16 3.93
CA ASN A 192 14.04 -24.00 3.21
C ASN A 192 14.67 -25.26 2.57
N THR A 193 15.98 -25.48 2.71
CA THR A 193 16.63 -26.73 2.27
C THR A 193 16.40 -27.83 3.30
N PRO A 194 16.46 -29.12 2.91
CA PRO A 194 16.31 -30.22 3.85
C PRO A 194 17.25 -30.12 5.05
N GLY A 195 16.70 -30.08 6.25
CA GLY A 195 17.48 -29.93 7.50
C GLY A 195 17.93 -28.50 7.83
N GLY A 196 17.59 -27.52 7.00
CA GLY A 196 17.95 -26.10 7.24
C GLY A 196 17.03 -25.40 8.23
N ARG A 197 15.78 -25.85 8.39
CA ARG A 197 14.80 -25.19 9.26
C ARG A 197 15.08 -25.44 10.74
N LYS A 198 15.15 -24.38 11.51
CA LYS A 198 15.31 -24.41 12.96
C LYS A 198 13.94 -24.26 13.64
N LYS A 199 13.88 -24.65 14.91
CA LYS A 199 12.68 -24.40 15.70
C LYS A 199 12.58 -22.89 15.97
N PRO A 200 11.40 -22.23 15.76
CA PRO A 200 11.21 -20.83 16.09
C PRO A 200 11.52 -20.51 17.55
N ALA A 201 12.03 -19.34 17.82
CA ALA A 201 12.20 -18.84 19.19
C ALA A 201 10.87 -18.27 19.71
N ALA A 202 10.62 -18.41 21.02
CA ALA A 202 9.51 -17.72 21.64
C ALA A 202 9.73 -16.19 21.55
N LEU A 203 8.84 -15.45 20.91
CA LEU A 203 8.99 -14.00 20.73
C LEU A 203 9.08 -13.25 22.07
N SER A 204 8.45 -13.78 23.14
CA SER A 204 8.57 -13.26 24.50
C SER A 204 9.98 -13.20 25.07
N ALA A 205 10.93 -13.97 24.52
CA ALA A 205 12.34 -13.88 24.92
C ALA A 205 12.98 -12.53 24.56
N PHE A 206 12.43 -11.82 23.60
CA PHE A 206 12.94 -10.53 23.13
C PHE A 206 12.26 -9.32 23.79
N ARG A 207 11.40 -9.51 24.82
CA ARG A 207 10.61 -8.46 25.47
C ARG A 207 11.43 -7.28 26.01
N ASP A 208 12.64 -7.56 26.48
CA ASP A 208 13.53 -6.55 27.07
C ASP A 208 14.50 -5.93 26.04
N GLN A 209 14.32 -6.23 24.76
CA GLN A 209 15.12 -5.63 23.70
C GLN A 209 14.48 -4.34 23.19
N PRO A 210 15.27 -3.33 22.78
CA PRO A 210 14.74 -2.14 22.12
C PRO A 210 14.25 -2.47 20.72
N PHE A 211 13.02 -2.05 20.38
CA PHE A 211 12.41 -2.30 19.07
C PHE A 211 12.51 -1.10 18.14
N LEU A 212 12.73 -1.39 16.87
CA LEU A 212 12.64 -0.45 15.75
C LEU A 212 11.38 -0.82 14.97
N LEU A 213 10.39 0.06 14.93
CA LEU A 213 9.10 -0.21 14.32
C LEU A 213 8.82 0.71 13.14
N LEU A 214 7.96 0.29 12.26
CA LEU A 214 7.43 1.15 11.21
C LEU A 214 6.38 2.11 11.77
N SER A 215 6.10 3.20 11.04
CA SER A 215 5.07 4.16 11.40
C SER A 215 3.66 3.56 11.28
N ARG A 216 2.69 4.22 11.90
CA ARG A 216 1.32 3.70 12.08
C ARG A 216 0.56 3.45 10.78
N GLU A 217 0.97 4.11 9.72
CA GLU A 217 0.38 3.98 8.37
C GLU A 217 0.80 2.69 7.65
N ASN A 218 1.76 1.93 8.23
CA ASN A 218 2.25 0.70 7.64
C ASN A 218 1.60 -0.51 8.32
N ASP A 219 1.19 -1.52 7.55
CA ASP A 219 0.58 -2.76 8.05
C ASP A 219 1.49 -3.49 9.04
N MET A 220 2.81 -3.41 8.84
CA MET A 220 3.80 -4.01 9.73
C MET A 220 3.74 -3.42 11.16
N TYR A 221 3.30 -2.17 11.32
CA TYR A 221 3.10 -1.59 12.65
C TYR A 221 2.03 -2.37 13.44
N GLN A 222 0.83 -2.48 12.87
CA GLN A 222 -0.27 -3.20 13.53
C GLN A 222 0.09 -4.66 13.78
N ARG A 223 0.78 -5.27 12.82
CA ARG A 223 1.23 -6.66 12.91
C ARG A 223 2.26 -6.87 14.01
N SER A 224 3.22 -5.95 14.17
CA SER A 224 4.22 -6.04 15.24
C SER A 224 3.60 -5.95 16.63
N PHE A 225 2.56 -5.12 16.80
CA PHE A 225 1.81 -5.05 18.04
C PHE A 225 1.07 -6.36 18.31
N LEU A 226 0.36 -6.89 17.32
CA LEU A 226 -0.38 -8.16 17.45
C LEU A 226 0.56 -9.32 17.82
N LEU A 227 1.73 -9.43 17.15
CA LEU A 227 2.71 -10.45 17.45
C LEU A 227 3.23 -10.36 18.90
N CYS A 228 3.54 -9.16 19.37
CA CYS A 228 4.00 -8.96 20.74
C CYS A 228 2.89 -9.18 21.77
N GLU A 229 1.65 -8.77 21.47
CA GLU A 229 0.47 -9.01 22.32
C GLU A 229 0.20 -10.52 22.44
N ASN A 230 0.22 -11.27 21.33
CA ASN A 230 0.10 -12.73 21.33
C ASN A 230 1.22 -13.41 22.15
N ALA A 231 2.42 -12.83 22.14
CA ALA A 231 3.54 -13.30 22.95
C ALA A 231 3.50 -12.81 24.41
N GLY A 232 2.48 -12.06 24.83
CA GLY A 232 2.24 -11.61 26.20
C GLY A 232 3.13 -10.46 26.67
N PHE A 233 3.55 -9.54 25.77
CA PHE A 233 4.30 -8.35 26.16
C PHE A 233 4.02 -7.16 25.24
N THR A 234 4.34 -5.97 25.73
CA THR A 234 4.39 -4.74 24.93
C THR A 234 5.86 -4.36 24.71
N HIS A 235 6.21 -4.04 23.47
CA HIS A 235 7.58 -3.71 23.09
C HIS A 235 8.00 -2.30 23.53
N ASP A 236 9.28 -2.14 23.87
CA ASP A 236 9.93 -0.84 24.07
C ASP A 236 10.35 -0.28 22.70
N VAL A 237 9.65 0.76 22.25
CA VAL A 237 9.88 1.37 20.92
C VAL A 237 10.99 2.40 21.02
N ARG A 238 12.14 2.07 20.47
CA ARG A 238 13.29 2.99 20.42
C ARG A 238 13.20 3.97 19.25
N PHE A 239 12.80 3.49 18.07
CA PHE A 239 12.62 4.31 16.87
C PHE A 239 11.34 3.92 16.16
N LEU A 240 10.64 4.96 15.65
CA LEU A 240 9.61 4.82 14.62
C LEU A 240 10.17 5.34 13.31
N VAL A 241 10.12 4.51 12.26
CA VAL A 241 10.62 4.83 10.92
C VAL A 241 9.55 4.59 9.87
N THR A 242 9.62 5.26 8.74
CA THR A 242 8.61 5.12 7.68
C THR A 242 8.90 3.98 6.72
N GLN A 243 10.19 3.60 6.57
CA GLN A 243 10.62 2.63 5.58
C GLN A 243 11.26 1.40 6.22
N LEU A 244 10.89 0.22 5.70
CA LEU A 244 11.39 -1.07 6.18
C LEU A 244 12.92 -1.18 6.11
N MET A 245 13.52 -0.67 5.03
CA MET A 245 14.96 -0.70 4.87
C MET A 245 15.69 0.25 5.82
N THR A 246 15.05 1.31 6.28
CA THR A 246 15.61 2.16 7.35
C THR A 246 15.70 1.38 8.66
N ALA A 247 14.67 0.61 9.02
CA ALA A 247 14.71 -0.26 10.20
C ALA A 247 15.80 -1.34 10.07
N TYR A 248 15.95 -1.94 8.90
CA TYR A 248 16.99 -2.92 8.59
C TYR A 248 18.40 -2.37 8.85
N TYR A 249 18.72 -1.22 8.28
CA TYR A 249 20.05 -0.61 8.46
C TYR A 249 20.31 -0.11 9.89
N LEU A 250 19.29 0.41 10.58
CA LEU A 250 19.39 0.75 12.00
C LEU A 250 19.63 -0.49 12.85
N ALA A 251 19.06 -1.65 12.49
CA ALA A 251 19.34 -2.91 13.17
C ALA A 251 20.78 -3.38 12.91
N ILE A 252 21.32 -3.25 11.70
CA ILE A 252 22.75 -3.51 11.38
C ILE A 252 23.65 -2.67 12.29
N GLU A 253 23.33 -1.38 12.47
CA GLU A 253 24.05 -0.49 13.37
C GLU A 253 23.80 -0.80 14.86
N GLY A 254 22.99 -1.84 15.16
CA GLY A 254 22.71 -2.33 16.51
C GLY A 254 21.87 -1.39 17.34
N GLN A 255 20.99 -0.62 16.70
CA GLN A 255 20.09 0.30 17.41
C GLN A 255 18.91 -0.42 18.06
N GLY A 256 18.54 -1.63 17.59
CA GLY A 256 17.46 -2.42 18.15
C GLY A 256 17.10 -3.61 17.25
N VAL A 257 16.13 -4.40 17.71
CA VAL A 257 15.55 -5.50 16.95
C VAL A 257 14.42 -4.97 16.07
N THR A 258 14.16 -5.62 14.94
CA THR A 258 13.09 -5.20 14.05
C THR A 258 12.42 -6.38 13.36
N PHE A 259 11.13 -6.22 13.08
CA PHE A 259 10.40 -7.15 12.22
C PHE A 259 10.68 -6.84 10.75
N LEU A 260 11.01 -7.87 9.99
CA LEU A 260 11.35 -7.77 8.58
C LEU A 260 10.55 -8.80 7.77
N ARG A 261 10.51 -8.59 6.46
CA ARG A 261 10.09 -9.62 5.52
C ARG A 261 11.16 -10.70 5.43
N SER A 262 10.76 -11.96 5.40
CA SER A 262 11.68 -13.08 5.26
C SER A 262 12.45 -13.08 3.94
N SER A 263 11.95 -12.39 2.92
CA SER A 263 12.58 -12.24 1.61
C SER A 263 13.71 -11.20 1.56
N ILE A 264 13.83 -10.30 2.55
CA ILE A 264 14.85 -9.23 2.52
C ILE A 264 16.27 -9.76 2.27
N PRO A 265 16.74 -10.84 2.94
CA PRO A 265 18.09 -11.36 2.69
C PRO A 265 18.38 -11.78 1.24
N GLU A 266 17.37 -12.03 0.43
CA GLU A 266 17.53 -12.39 -0.99
C GLU A 266 17.93 -11.18 -1.87
N TYR A 267 17.68 -9.96 -1.38
CA TYR A 267 17.83 -8.73 -2.15
C TYR A 267 18.95 -7.81 -1.66
N VAL A 268 19.53 -8.09 -0.51
CA VAL A 268 20.54 -7.23 0.12
C VAL A 268 21.90 -7.92 0.19
N THR A 269 22.95 -7.13 0.35
CA THR A 269 24.30 -7.67 0.52
C THR A 269 24.39 -8.49 1.83
N PRO A 270 24.96 -9.69 1.81
CA PRO A 270 25.19 -10.49 3.00
C PRO A 270 25.90 -9.72 4.10
N THR A 271 25.49 -9.96 5.34
CA THR A 271 26.04 -9.29 6.53
C THR A 271 26.10 -10.23 7.72
N ASP A 272 27.19 -10.13 8.51
CA ASP A 272 27.30 -10.82 9.79
C ASP A 272 26.77 -9.97 10.97
N ALA A 273 26.24 -8.79 10.68
CA ALA A 273 25.75 -7.87 11.72
C ALA A 273 24.37 -8.23 12.26
N LEU A 274 23.64 -9.15 11.62
CA LEU A 274 22.30 -9.55 12.02
C LEU A 274 22.18 -11.07 12.19
N MET A 275 21.34 -11.46 13.16
CA MET A 275 20.79 -12.80 13.28
C MET A 275 19.29 -12.75 13.00
N PHE A 276 18.74 -13.79 12.37
CA PHE A 276 17.33 -13.88 12.01
C PHE A 276 16.64 -14.96 12.82
N TYR A 277 15.38 -14.72 13.17
CA TYR A 277 14.54 -15.64 13.91
C TYR A 277 13.19 -15.78 13.26
N GLU A 278 12.76 -17.04 13.01
CA GLU A 278 11.38 -17.35 12.65
C GLU A 278 10.46 -17.15 13.86
N ILE A 279 9.23 -16.75 13.61
CA ILE A 279 8.21 -16.46 14.63
C ILE A 279 7.10 -17.52 14.51
N ASP A 280 6.82 -18.24 15.59
CA ASP A 280 5.76 -19.24 15.66
C ASP A 280 4.43 -18.59 16.05
N ASP A 281 3.88 -17.81 15.11
CA ASP A 281 2.59 -17.16 15.26
C ASP A 281 1.90 -17.05 13.89
N PRO A 282 0.60 -17.41 13.77
CA PRO A 282 -0.12 -17.25 12.49
C PRO A 282 -0.12 -15.82 11.94
N ALA A 283 -0.03 -14.81 12.81
CA ALA A 283 0.07 -13.41 12.38
C ALA A 283 1.42 -13.06 11.73
N ALA A 284 2.43 -13.93 11.83
CA ALA A 284 3.69 -13.76 11.10
C ALA A 284 3.54 -14.05 9.60
N PHE A 285 2.55 -14.83 9.21
CA PHE A 285 2.26 -15.08 7.79
C PHE A 285 1.28 -14.03 7.25
N ARG A 286 1.51 -13.58 6.01
CA ARG A 286 0.60 -12.71 5.28
C ARG A 286 0.63 -12.99 3.79
N SER A 287 -0.46 -12.69 3.12
CA SER A 287 -0.52 -12.73 1.65
C SER A 287 -0.03 -11.42 1.05
N ILE A 288 0.51 -11.51 -0.15
CA ILE A 288 0.74 -10.39 -1.06
C ILE A 288 -0.38 -10.46 -2.09
N TYR A 289 -0.97 -9.35 -2.41
CA TYR A 289 -2.15 -9.26 -3.27
C TYR A 289 -1.83 -8.52 -4.56
N LEU A 290 -2.47 -8.95 -5.63
CA LEU A 290 -2.57 -8.23 -6.89
C LEU A 290 -3.99 -7.66 -6.99
N SER A 291 -4.10 -6.33 -7.13
CA SER A 291 -5.38 -5.62 -7.17
C SER A 291 -5.52 -4.82 -8.45
N TYR A 292 -6.67 -4.88 -9.11
CA TYR A 292 -6.95 -4.22 -10.38
C TYR A 292 -8.46 -3.98 -10.59
N LEU A 293 -8.78 -3.09 -11.55
CA LEU A 293 -10.17 -2.88 -11.99
C LEU A 293 -10.48 -3.85 -13.14
N GLU A 294 -11.54 -4.67 -13.03
CA GLU A 294 -11.98 -5.54 -14.13
C GLU A 294 -12.48 -4.75 -15.34
N SER A 295 -13.15 -3.62 -15.09
CA SER A 295 -13.69 -2.79 -16.14
C SER A 295 -12.59 -2.02 -16.86
N GLY A 296 -12.27 -2.39 -18.09
CA GLY A 296 -11.36 -1.66 -18.97
C GLY A 296 -9.92 -2.14 -18.92
N CYS A 297 -9.66 -3.39 -18.55
CA CYS A 297 -8.36 -4.01 -18.70
C CYS A 297 -7.84 -3.84 -20.14
N SER A 298 -6.60 -3.36 -20.27
CA SER A 298 -5.87 -3.41 -21.54
C SER A 298 -5.36 -4.83 -21.82
N GLY A 299 -5.02 -5.15 -23.06
CA GLY A 299 -4.40 -6.43 -23.39
C GLY A 299 -3.14 -6.66 -22.55
N LEU A 300 -2.27 -5.65 -22.46
CA LEU A 300 -1.02 -5.71 -21.68
C LEU A 300 -1.26 -5.87 -20.17
N GLN A 301 -2.32 -5.29 -19.62
CA GLN A 301 -2.69 -5.49 -18.22
C GLN A 301 -3.12 -6.94 -17.96
N SER A 302 -3.95 -7.52 -18.85
CA SER A 302 -4.37 -8.93 -18.75
C SER A 302 -3.16 -9.85 -18.86
N GLU A 303 -2.25 -9.59 -19.80
CA GLU A 303 -1.01 -10.36 -19.95
C GLU A 303 -0.11 -10.30 -18.70
N LEU A 304 -0.02 -9.14 -18.02
CA LEU A 304 0.71 -9.05 -16.75
C LEU A 304 0.03 -9.87 -15.64
N ILE A 305 -1.30 -9.78 -15.52
CA ILE A 305 -2.06 -10.53 -14.51
C ILE A 305 -1.88 -12.03 -14.72
N ASP A 306 -2.00 -12.51 -15.96
CA ASP A 306 -1.78 -13.90 -16.31
C ASP A 306 -0.34 -14.34 -16.05
N TYR A 307 0.65 -13.53 -16.46
CA TYR A 307 2.06 -13.78 -16.20
C TYR A 307 2.37 -13.90 -14.71
N MET A 308 1.84 -12.98 -13.90
CA MET A 308 2.01 -13.03 -12.44
C MET A 308 1.28 -14.24 -11.83
N GLY A 309 0.11 -14.61 -12.35
CA GLY A 309 -0.62 -15.80 -11.93
C GLY A 309 0.15 -17.10 -12.17
N HIS A 310 0.88 -17.19 -13.27
CA HIS A 310 1.73 -18.35 -13.56
C HIS A 310 2.92 -18.46 -12.60
N LEU A 311 3.55 -17.34 -12.22
CA LEU A 311 4.66 -17.33 -11.26
C LEU A 311 4.26 -17.84 -9.87
N THR A 312 3.01 -17.64 -9.47
CA THR A 312 2.48 -18.13 -8.20
C THR A 312 2.54 -19.66 -8.10
N SER A 313 2.37 -20.35 -9.23
CA SER A 313 2.37 -21.83 -9.30
C SER A 313 3.78 -22.44 -9.16
N GLU A 314 4.84 -21.63 -9.29
CA GLU A 314 6.24 -22.09 -9.17
C GLU A 314 6.88 -21.75 -7.82
N VAL A 315 6.22 -20.92 -7.00
CA VAL A 315 6.79 -20.37 -5.73
C VAL A 315 6.08 -20.92 -4.47
N ILE A 316 5.00 -21.72 -4.62
CA ILE A 316 4.29 -22.37 -3.50
C ILE A 316 4.75 -23.81 -3.27
#